data_eb0d204c4473492a36345da7834195d3
#
_entry.id   eb0d204c4473492a36345da7834195d3
#
_cell.length_a   1.000
_cell.length_b   1.000
_cell.length_c   1.000
_cell.angle_alpha   90.00
_cell.angle_beta   90.00
_cell.angle_gamma   90.00
#
_symmetry.space_group_name_H-M   'P 1'
#
loop_
_entity.id
_entity.type
_entity.pdbx_description
1 polymer ?
#
loop_
_entity_poly.entity_id
_entity_poly.type
_entity_poly.pdbx_seq_one_letter_code
_entity_poly.pdbx_strand_id
1 'polypeptide(L)'
;MPFSSLISWADDSTLHVLVAAGVSVLLALLVHRISAQLVLRLTRSLPISNRTAQQCQTPALLLMPLIALQAVWQVAPDTFPLIAGVRHANVLLLLVGLTWLGLRAARGVAQGIIGLYPVNVEDNLNARRIHTQTRMLSRTAMFLIVLAGISLMLMTFPEARQIGASLLASAGVVGIVAGIAARPIFSNLIAGLQIALAQPFRLDDVLIIQGEWGRVEEITGTYVVLKIWDERRMVIPLQWFIENPFQNWTRQSAQIIGTVFLWVDYRMPLAPLREAARQACAQAIEWDRRLCLLQVVEAGEHAVQLRVLVTSSDSSLNWDLRCKVREALVECMQRDWPGYLPLIRAEVGERSGAGGASRADGAPLA
;
A
#
# COMPACT_ATOMS: atom_id res chain seq x y z
N MET A 1 53.74 -10.14 -55.01
CA MET A 1 53.66 -8.85 -54.30
C MET A 1 54.58 -8.97 -53.09
N PRO A 2 55.62 -8.13 -52.97
CA PRO A 2 56.63 -8.30 -51.92
C PRO A 2 56.07 -7.86 -50.56
N PHE A 3 56.39 -8.65 -49.57
CA PHE A 3 56.07 -8.43 -48.13
C PHE A 3 56.50 -7.04 -47.58
N SER A 4 57.41 -6.35 -48.29
CA SER A 4 57.88 -5.02 -47.93
C SER A 4 56.86 -3.90 -48.07
N SER A 5 55.77 -4.08 -48.84
CA SER A 5 54.72 -3.09 -49.00
C SER A 5 53.67 -3.14 -47.85
N LEU A 6 53.68 -4.20 -47.03
CA LEU A 6 52.81 -4.33 -45.84
C LEU A 6 53.45 -3.69 -44.59
N ILE A 7 54.74 -3.42 -44.60
CA ILE A 7 55.47 -2.88 -43.42
C ILE A 7 55.54 -1.34 -43.46
N SER A 8 55.36 -0.69 -44.65
CA SER A 8 55.36 0.75 -44.76
C SER A 8 54.08 1.47 -44.31
N TRP A 9 53.10 0.72 -43.83
CA TRP A 9 51.83 1.23 -43.32
C TRP A 9 51.89 1.56 -41.82
N ALA A 10 52.99 1.31 -41.14
CA ALA A 10 53.17 1.66 -39.72
C ALA A 10 53.70 3.09 -39.59
N ASP A 11 52.88 4.10 -40.05
CA ASP A 11 53.12 5.48 -39.64
C ASP A 11 53.17 5.53 -38.09
N ASP A 12 53.98 6.41 -37.52
CA ASP A 12 54.15 6.57 -36.05
C ASP A 12 52.77 6.71 -35.34
N SER A 13 51.78 7.24 -36.03
CA SER A 13 50.39 7.37 -35.54
C SER A 13 49.68 6.03 -35.28
N THR A 14 49.93 4.98 -36.11
CA THR A 14 49.31 3.65 -35.92
C THR A 14 49.88 2.93 -34.72
N LEU A 15 51.19 3.02 -34.57
CA LEU A 15 51.90 2.41 -33.45
C LEU A 15 51.48 3.05 -32.13
N HIS A 16 51.32 4.36 -32.07
CA HIS A 16 50.80 5.08 -30.89
C HIS A 16 49.40 4.66 -30.47
N VAL A 17 48.46 4.51 -31.45
CA VAL A 17 47.10 4.05 -31.16
C VAL A 17 47.06 2.61 -30.65
N LEU A 18 47.87 1.70 -31.25
CA LEU A 18 47.93 0.31 -30.79
C LEU A 18 48.57 0.18 -29.39
N VAL A 19 49.63 0.96 -29.12
CA VAL A 19 50.21 1.02 -27.79
C VAL A 19 49.25 1.59 -26.76
N ALA A 20 48.55 2.68 -27.10
CA ALA A 20 47.50 3.26 -26.25
C ALA A 20 46.36 2.26 -25.98
N ALA A 21 45.93 1.49 -26.99
CA ALA A 21 44.95 0.44 -26.82
C ALA A 21 45.42 -0.67 -25.87
N GLY A 22 46.65 -1.13 -26.05
CA GLY A 22 47.25 -2.14 -25.15
C GLY A 22 47.39 -1.66 -23.70
N VAL A 23 47.87 -0.43 -23.51
CA VAL A 23 48.01 0.18 -22.18
C VAL A 23 46.63 0.38 -21.53
N SER A 24 45.62 0.85 -22.29
CA SER A 24 44.29 1.07 -21.79
C SER A 24 43.59 -0.24 -21.35
N VAL A 25 43.81 -1.34 -22.10
CA VAL A 25 43.27 -2.68 -21.73
C VAL A 25 43.96 -3.17 -20.44
N LEU A 26 45.31 -3.06 -20.31
CA LEU A 26 45.99 -3.45 -19.11
C LEU A 26 45.55 -2.66 -17.88
N LEU A 27 45.38 -1.34 -18.04
CA LEU A 27 44.88 -0.47 -16.98
C LEU A 27 43.44 -0.85 -16.58
N ALA A 28 42.57 -1.08 -17.57
CA ALA A 28 41.20 -1.50 -17.33
C ALA A 28 41.11 -2.83 -16.57
N LEU A 29 41.94 -3.80 -16.93
CA LEU A 29 42.04 -5.08 -16.23
C LEU A 29 42.55 -4.93 -14.78
N LEU A 30 43.53 -4.05 -14.56
CA LEU A 30 44.03 -3.73 -13.23
C LEU A 30 42.91 -3.08 -12.36
N VAL A 31 42.25 -2.06 -12.92
CA VAL A 31 41.11 -1.38 -12.25
C VAL A 31 40.01 -2.38 -11.96
N HIS A 32 39.63 -3.25 -12.92
CA HIS A 32 38.65 -4.29 -12.69
C HIS A 32 39.07 -5.22 -11.52
N ARG A 33 40.29 -5.65 -11.47
CA ARG A 33 40.81 -6.57 -10.43
C ARG A 33 40.68 -5.93 -9.03
N ILE A 34 41.06 -4.65 -8.92
CA ILE A 34 40.97 -3.90 -7.67
C ILE A 34 39.51 -3.66 -7.27
N SER A 35 38.70 -3.18 -8.19
CA SER A 35 37.27 -2.90 -7.95
C SER A 35 36.49 -4.16 -7.61
N ALA A 36 36.73 -5.28 -8.30
CA ALA A 36 36.08 -6.56 -8.01
C ALA A 36 36.42 -7.06 -6.59
N GLN A 37 37.66 -6.97 -6.15
CA GLN A 37 38.07 -7.34 -4.80
C GLN A 37 37.41 -6.43 -3.75
N LEU A 38 37.34 -5.12 -4.02
CA LEU A 38 36.71 -4.15 -3.12
C LEU A 38 35.20 -4.41 -3.00
N VAL A 39 34.52 -4.59 -4.13
CA VAL A 39 33.07 -4.89 -4.15
C VAL A 39 32.78 -6.18 -3.39
N LEU A 40 33.52 -7.26 -3.61
CA LEU A 40 33.34 -8.51 -2.89
C LEU A 40 33.60 -8.37 -1.38
N ARG A 41 34.53 -7.54 -0.97
CA ARG A 41 34.82 -7.27 0.46
C ARG A 41 33.62 -6.50 1.09
N LEU A 42 33.17 -5.45 0.42
CA LEU A 42 32.04 -4.60 0.89
C LEU A 42 30.70 -5.36 0.93
N THR A 43 30.48 -6.27 -0.02
CA THR A 43 29.23 -7.04 -0.13
C THR A 43 29.22 -8.33 0.68
N ARG A 44 30.34 -8.68 1.34
CA ARG A 44 30.52 -9.96 2.04
C ARG A 44 29.46 -10.23 3.12
N SER A 45 29.00 -9.18 3.80
CA SER A 45 27.95 -9.26 4.83
C SER A 45 26.51 -9.33 4.27
N LEU A 46 26.34 -9.05 2.96
CA LEU A 46 25.03 -8.96 2.31
C LEU A 46 24.88 -10.12 1.32
N PRO A 47 24.16 -11.20 1.65
CA PRO A 47 24.12 -12.44 0.84
C PRO A 47 23.61 -12.21 -0.59
N ILE A 48 22.59 -11.36 -0.77
CA ILE A 48 22.05 -11.03 -2.10
C ILE A 48 23.09 -10.28 -2.93
N SER A 49 23.65 -9.20 -2.37
CA SER A 49 24.65 -8.36 -3.05
C SER A 49 25.92 -9.15 -3.38
N ASN A 50 26.37 -10.02 -2.50
CA ASN A 50 27.54 -10.84 -2.72
C ASN A 50 27.34 -11.84 -3.88
N ARG A 51 26.20 -12.54 -3.93
CA ARG A 51 25.84 -13.42 -5.05
C ARG A 51 25.75 -12.67 -6.37
N THR A 52 25.14 -11.48 -6.35
CA THR A 52 25.05 -10.62 -7.53
C THR A 52 26.41 -10.17 -8.00
N ALA A 53 27.28 -9.70 -7.10
CA ALA A 53 28.65 -9.29 -7.41
C ALA A 53 29.47 -10.45 -8.03
N GLN A 54 29.40 -11.64 -7.46
CA GLN A 54 30.07 -12.84 -8.00
C GLN A 54 29.62 -13.17 -9.43
N GLN A 55 28.31 -13.10 -9.72
CA GLN A 55 27.79 -13.36 -11.06
C GLN A 55 28.18 -12.28 -12.08
N CYS A 56 28.34 -11.02 -11.63
CA CYS A 56 28.68 -9.89 -12.48
C CYS A 56 30.19 -9.79 -12.80
N GLN A 57 31.07 -10.51 -12.11
CA GLN A 57 32.52 -10.45 -12.33
C GLN A 57 32.94 -10.83 -13.76
N THR A 58 32.37 -11.94 -14.29
CA THR A 58 32.73 -12.43 -15.62
C THR A 58 32.36 -11.45 -16.74
N PRO A 59 31.12 -10.92 -16.82
CA PRO A 59 30.83 -9.90 -17.83
C PRO A 59 31.55 -8.58 -17.59
N ALA A 60 31.80 -8.17 -16.35
CA ALA A 60 32.54 -6.95 -16.03
C ALA A 60 33.98 -7.03 -16.48
N LEU A 61 34.62 -8.21 -16.39
CA LEU A 61 35.99 -8.46 -16.89
C LEU A 61 36.09 -8.17 -18.39
N LEU A 62 35.08 -8.45 -19.18
CA LEU A 62 35.05 -8.15 -20.63
C LEU A 62 34.62 -6.72 -20.93
N LEU A 63 33.69 -6.17 -20.16
CA LEU A 63 33.19 -4.83 -20.37
C LEU A 63 34.20 -3.73 -20.10
N MET A 64 35.00 -3.85 -19.00
CA MET A 64 35.97 -2.82 -18.64
C MET A 64 37.03 -2.56 -19.74
N PRO A 65 37.68 -3.58 -20.34
CA PRO A 65 38.55 -3.37 -21.48
C PRO A 65 37.85 -2.78 -22.70
N LEU A 66 36.61 -3.22 -23.01
CA LEU A 66 35.84 -2.71 -24.14
C LEU A 66 35.49 -1.22 -23.98
N ILE A 67 35.18 -0.78 -22.74
CA ILE A 67 34.96 0.64 -22.43
C ILE A 67 36.24 1.46 -22.64
N ALA A 68 37.37 0.94 -22.14
CA ALA A 68 38.65 1.58 -22.32
C ALA A 68 39.05 1.67 -23.80
N LEU A 69 38.86 0.59 -24.55
CA LEU A 69 39.06 0.57 -26.00
C LEU A 69 38.15 1.55 -26.74
N GLN A 70 36.86 1.68 -26.30
CA GLN A 70 35.94 2.63 -26.92
C GLN A 70 36.47 4.08 -26.84
N ALA A 71 37.04 4.45 -25.69
CA ALA A 71 37.68 5.77 -25.52
C ALA A 71 38.89 5.96 -26.44
N VAL A 72 39.73 4.94 -26.61
CA VAL A 72 40.90 4.99 -27.53
C VAL A 72 40.42 5.10 -28.99
N TRP A 73 39.45 4.28 -29.40
CA TRP A 73 38.94 4.31 -30.79
C TRP A 73 38.25 5.62 -31.13
N GLN A 74 37.62 6.32 -30.17
CA GLN A 74 37.01 7.64 -30.43
C GLN A 74 38.04 8.73 -30.75
N VAL A 75 39.25 8.63 -30.14
CA VAL A 75 40.32 9.60 -30.33
C VAL A 75 41.19 9.25 -31.54
N ALA A 76 41.15 8.00 -32.03
CA ALA A 76 41.93 7.55 -33.17
C ALA A 76 41.57 8.31 -34.45
N PRO A 77 42.57 8.69 -35.28
CA PRO A 77 42.34 9.42 -36.54
C PRO A 77 41.46 8.63 -37.52
N ASP A 78 40.57 9.31 -38.27
CA ASP A 78 39.68 8.69 -39.27
C ASP A 78 40.39 8.21 -40.54
N THR A 79 41.72 8.51 -40.64
CA THR A 79 42.60 8.06 -41.74
C THR A 79 42.87 6.56 -41.75
N PHE A 80 42.58 5.87 -40.62
CA PHE A 80 42.76 4.43 -40.57
C PHE A 80 41.74 3.66 -41.38
N PRO A 81 42.15 2.79 -42.29
CA PRO A 81 41.25 1.93 -42.99
C PRO A 81 40.51 1.02 -41.96
N LEU A 82 39.19 0.88 -42.07
CA LEU A 82 38.33 0.05 -41.21
C LEU A 82 38.08 0.59 -39.79
N ILE A 83 38.57 1.78 -39.40
CA ILE A 83 38.33 2.32 -38.05
C ILE A 83 36.85 2.44 -37.69
N ALA A 84 36.04 2.84 -38.68
CA ALA A 84 34.58 2.95 -38.53
C ALA A 84 33.94 1.57 -38.19
N GLY A 85 34.40 0.51 -38.88
CA GLY A 85 33.97 -0.87 -38.58
C GLY A 85 34.43 -1.35 -37.20
N VAL A 86 35.66 -1.01 -36.79
CA VAL A 86 36.16 -1.35 -35.45
C VAL A 86 35.40 -0.62 -34.37
N ARG A 87 35.12 0.67 -34.54
CA ARG A 87 34.26 1.46 -33.62
C ARG A 87 32.89 0.83 -33.50
N HIS A 88 32.26 0.49 -34.61
CA HIS A 88 30.92 -0.12 -34.63
C HIS A 88 30.91 -1.51 -33.97
N ALA A 89 31.90 -2.37 -34.30
CA ALA A 89 32.03 -3.68 -33.71
C ALA A 89 32.24 -3.57 -32.17
N ASN A 90 33.05 -2.62 -31.71
CA ASN A 90 33.27 -2.40 -30.28
C ASN A 90 32.00 -1.94 -29.56
N VAL A 91 31.19 -1.06 -30.18
CA VAL A 91 29.88 -0.64 -29.66
C VAL A 91 28.94 -1.85 -29.55
N LEU A 92 28.87 -2.70 -30.56
CA LEU A 92 28.09 -3.94 -30.52
C LEU A 92 28.51 -4.89 -29.40
N LEU A 93 29.85 -5.09 -29.25
CA LEU A 93 30.39 -5.92 -28.16
C LEU A 93 30.07 -5.31 -26.77
N LEU A 94 30.10 -3.98 -26.65
CA LEU A 94 29.69 -3.31 -25.42
C LEU A 94 28.20 -3.54 -25.11
N LEU A 95 27.32 -3.44 -26.09
CA LEU A 95 25.90 -3.70 -25.91
C LEU A 95 25.59 -5.15 -25.56
N VAL A 96 26.28 -6.10 -26.22
CA VAL A 96 26.21 -7.55 -25.86
C VAL A 96 26.70 -7.77 -24.42
N GLY A 97 27.86 -7.19 -24.08
CA GLY A 97 28.43 -7.29 -22.75
C GLY A 97 27.52 -6.69 -21.67
N LEU A 98 26.92 -5.52 -21.94
CA LEU A 98 25.98 -4.86 -21.03
C LEU A 98 24.71 -5.68 -20.84
N THR A 99 24.17 -6.24 -21.94
CA THR A 99 23.02 -7.15 -21.88
C THR A 99 23.36 -8.40 -21.05
N TRP A 100 24.53 -8.98 -21.27
CA TRP A 100 25.02 -10.12 -20.48
C TRP A 100 25.21 -9.78 -19.02
N LEU A 101 25.76 -8.61 -18.70
CA LEU A 101 25.87 -8.10 -17.33
C LEU A 101 24.50 -7.99 -16.65
N GLY A 102 23.51 -7.42 -17.34
CA GLY A 102 22.13 -7.33 -16.84
C GLY A 102 21.52 -8.70 -16.55
N LEU A 103 21.69 -9.66 -17.45
CA LEU A 103 21.22 -11.04 -17.26
C LEU A 103 21.90 -11.72 -16.07
N ARG A 104 23.20 -11.52 -15.89
CA ARG A 104 23.95 -12.07 -14.75
C ARG A 104 23.54 -11.40 -13.44
N ALA A 105 23.31 -10.10 -13.45
CA ALA A 105 22.81 -9.37 -12.30
C ALA A 105 21.42 -9.87 -11.87
N ALA A 106 20.50 -9.99 -12.81
CA ALA A 106 19.15 -10.53 -12.54
C ALA A 106 19.19 -11.95 -11.96
N ARG A 107 20.05 -12.82 -12.51
CA ARG A 107 20.29 -14.19 -11.97
C ARG A 107 20.93 -14.15 -10.59
N GLY A 108 21.90 -13.27 -10.38
CA GLY A 108 22.57 -13.10 -9.08
C GLY A 108 21.63 -12.70 -7.97
N VAL A 109 20.75 -11.71 -8.23
CA VAL A 109 19.69 -11.29 -7.30
C VAL A 109 18.76 -12.46 -7.00
N ALA A 110 18.26 -13.15 -8.03
CA ALA A 110 17.37 -14.28 -7.85
C ALA A 110 18.00 -15.40 -7.02
N GLN A 111 19.25 -15.76 -7.29
CA GLN A 111 19.98 -16.77 -6.52
C GLN A 111 20.27 -16.32 -5.08
N GLY A 112 20.54 -15.03 -4.90
CA GLY A 112 20.72 -14.43 -3.57
C GLY A 112 19.45 -14.54 -2.72
N ILE A 113 18.28 -14.20 -3.28
CA ILE A 113 16.99 -14.32 -2.60
C ILE A 113 16.65 -15.78 -2.30
N ILE A 114 16.78 -16.67 -3.29
CA ILE A 114 16.52 -18.11 -3.14
C ILE A 114 17.41 -18.72 -2.05
N GLY A 115 18.67 -18.27 -1.94
CA GLY A 115 19.60 -18.75 -0.93
C GLY A 115 19.27 -18.38 0.51
N LEU A 116 18.45 -17.34 0.72
CA LEU A 116 17.98 -16.93 2.05
C LEU A 116 16.83 -17.80 2.59
N TYR A 117 16.12 -18.52 1.70
CA TYR A 117 14.96 -19.32 2.04
C TYR A 117 15.18 -20.79 1.68
N PRO A 118 15.85 -21.58 2.53
CA PRO A 118 16.11 -22.99 2.27
C PRO A 118 14.79 -23.78 2.26
N VAL A 119 14.63 -24.70 1.31
CA VAL A 119 13.42 -25.52 1.14
C VAL A 119 13.48 -26.81 1.96
N ASN A 120 14.64 -27.13 2.54
CA ASN A 120 14.91 -28.38 3.26
C ASN A 120 14.50 -28.33 4.74
N VAL A 121 13.50 -27.52 5.11
CA VAL A 121 12.96 -27.36 6.47
C VAL A 121 11.55 -27.94 6.49
N GLU A 122 11.11 -28.48 7.64
CA GLU A 122 9.79 -29.13 7.80
C GLU A 122 8.62 -28.22 7.39
N ASP A 123 8.66 -26.94 7.75
CA ASP A 123 7.71 -25.92 7.25
C ASP A 123 8.34 -25.08 6.14
N ASN A 124 8.15 -25.51 4.90
CA ASN A 124 8.73 -24.86 3.72
C ASN A 124 7.73 -24.16 2.80
N LEU A 125 6.48 -23.96 3.23
CA LEU A 125 5.43 -23.34 2.40
C LEU A 125 5.81 -21.94 1.95
N ASN A 126 6.30 -21.10 2.86
CA ASN A 126 6.76 -19.75 2.55
C ASN A 126 7.98 -19.76 1.61
N ALA A 127 8.94 -20.65 1.82
CA ALA A 127 10.12 -20.79 0.97
C ALA A 127 9.73 -21.17 -0.46
N ARG A 128 8.83 -22.13 -0.66
CA ARG A 128 8.33 -22.53 -1.99
C ARG A 128 7.64 -21.39 -2.72
N ARG A 129 6.82 -20.60 -2.01
CA ARG A 129 6.14 -19.41 -2.56
C ARG A 129 7.17 -18.39 -3.05
N ILE A 130 8.14 -18.04 -2.22
CA ILE A 130 9.21 -17.08 -2.55
C ILE A 130 10.04 -17.57 -3.74
N HIS A 131 10.42 -18.86 -3.78
CA HIS A 131 11.16 -19.43 -4.90
C HIS A 131 10.40 -19.31 -6.23
N THR A 132 9.09 -19.63 -6.23
CA THR A 132 8.26 -19.55 -7.44
C THR A 132 8.14 -18.10 -7.92
N GLN A 133 7.84 -17.18 -7.02
CA GLN A 133 7.74 -15.75 -7.31
C GLN A 133 9.05 -15.18 -7.85
N THR A 134 10.17 -15.48 -7.18
CA THR A 134 11.50 -15.02 -7.60
C THR A 134 11.88 -15.55 -8.98
N ARG A 135 11.60 -16.82 -9.27
CA ARG A 135 11.87 -17.41 -10.60
C ARG A 135 11.03 -16.76 -11.70
N MET A 136 9.75 -16.52 -11.46
CA MET A 136 8.87 -15.85 -12.43
C MET A 136 9.35 -14.43 -12.69
N LEU A 137 9.56 -13.64 -11.63
CA LEU A 137 10.02 -12.26 -11.74
C LEU A 137 11.39 -12.15 -12.44
N SER A 138 12.32 -13.02 -12.09
CA SER A 138 13.64 -13.08 -12.72
C SER A 138 13.56 -13.42 -14.20
N ARG A 139 12.70 -14.36 -14.63
CA ARG A 139 12.50 -14.70 -16.05
C ARG A 139 11.92 -13.51 -16.82
N THR A 140 10.92 -12.83 -16.25
CA THR A 140 10.34 -11.62 -16.87
C THR A 140 11.38 -10.52 -17.00
N ALA A 141 12.17 -10.25 -15.96
CA ALA A 141 13.24 -9.27 -16.01
C ALA A 141 14.31 -9.63 -17.06
N MET A 142 14.73 -10.89 -17.13
CA MET A 142 15.68 -11.37 -18.15
C MET A 142 15.15 -11.20 -19.57
N PHE A 143 13.87 -11.49 -19.79
CA PHE A 143 13.22 -11.29 -21.10
C PHE A 143 13.25 -9.80 -21.51
N LEU A 144 12.90 -8.91 -20.59
CA LEU A 144 12.93 -7.46 -20.86
C LEU A 144 14.35 -6.95 -21.14
N ILE A 145 15.35 -7.45 -20.41
CA ILE A 145 16.78 -7.10 -20.63
C ILE A 145 17.23 -7.56 -22.03
N VAL A 146 16.87 -8.77 -22.44
CA VAL A 146 17.20 -9.28 -23.79
C VAL A 146 16.51 -8.46 -24.86
N LEU A 147 15.23 -8.17 -24.70
CA LEU A 147 14.46 -7.35 -25.65
C LEU A 147 15.09 -5.96 -25.82
N ALA A 148 15.40 -5.29 -24.70
CA ALA A 148 16.08 -4.00 -24.70
C ALA A 148 17.47 -4.08 -25.37
N GLY A 149 18.26 -5.11 -25.03
CA GLY A 149 19.58 -5.33 -25.63
C GLY A 149 19.52 -5.51 -27.13
N ILE A 150 18.63 -6.37 -27.62
CA ILE A 150 18.40 -6.56 -29.07
C ILE A 150 17.98 -5.27 -29.74
N SER A 151 17.03 -4.54 -29.15
CA SER A 151 16.54 -3.27 -29.71
C SER A 151 17.67 -2.24 -29.82
N LEU A 152 18.49 -2.10 -28.78
CA LEU A 152 19.64 -1.19 -28.78
C LEU A 152 20.68 -1.60 -29.83
N MET A 153 20.96 -2.90 -30.00
CA MET A 153 21.88 -3.40 -31.03
C MET A 153 21.34 -3.09 -32.44
N LEU A 154 20.05 -3.33 -32.72
CA LEU A 154 19.41 -3.00 -33.99
C LEU A 154 19.50 -1.51 -34.31
N MET A 155 19.40 -0.64 -33.29
CA MET A 155 19.49 0.80 -33.48
C MET A 155 20.88 1.28 -33.94
N THR A 156 21.93 0.47 -33.76
CA THR A 156 23.28 0.79 -34.22
C THR A 156 23.44 0.64 -35.74
N PHE A 157 22.57 -0.13 -36.41
CA PHE A 157 22.58 -0.34 -37.85
C PHE A 157 21.63 0.66 -38.55
N PRO A 158 22.09 1.44 -39.51
CA PRO A 158 21.25 2.43 -40.22
C PRO A 158 19.96 1.84 -40.78
N GLU A 159 20.06 0.66 -41.43
CA GLU A 159 18.95 -0.03 -42.07
C GLU A 159 17.94 -0.65 -41.07
N ALA A 160 18.40 -1.09 -39.88
CA ALA A 160 17.58 -1.73 -38.86
C ALA A 160 17.17 -0.76 -37.74
N ARG A 161 17.64 0.49 -37.76
CA ARG A 161 17.42 1.49 -36.72
C ARG A 161 15.94 1.71 -36.42
N GLN A 162 15.12 1.77 -37.49
CA GLN A 162 13.69 1.97 -37.33
C GLN A 162 13.01 0.79 -36.63
N ILE A 163 13.45 -0.43 -36.91
CA ILE A 163 12.92 -1.65 -36.22
C ILE A 163 13.28 -1.61 -34.74
N GLY A 164 14.54 -1.32 -34.39
CA GLY A 164 14.96 -1.18 -33.01
C GLY A 164 14.20 -0.10 -32.25
N ALA A 165 14.01 1.07 -32.86
CA ALA A 165 13.23 2.16 -32.29
C ALA A 165 11.76 1.79 -32.10
N SER A 166 11.15 1.11 -33.08
CA SER A 166 9.77 0.63 -32.98
C SER A 166 9.57 -0.40 -31.85
N LEU A 167 10.52 -1.32 -31.66
CA LEU A 167 10.48 -2.27 -30.55
C LEU A 167 10.53 -1.57 -29.19
N LEU A 168 11.44 -0.57 -29.04
CA LEU A 168 11.51 0.20 -27.79
C LEU A 168 10.27 1.05 -27.56
N ALA A 169 9.73 1.68 -28.61
CA ALA A 169 8.48 2.43 -28.51
C ALA A 169 7.32 1.53 -28.08
N SER A 170 7.18 0.36 -28.70
CA SER A 170 6.16 -0.63 -28.31
C SER A 170 6.33 -1.12 -26.87
N ALA A 171 7.57 -1.40 -26.46
CA ALA A 171 7.88 -1.75 -25.07
C ALA A 171 7.54 -0.61 -24.10
N GLY A 172 7.75 0.66 -24.52
CA GLY A 172 7.35 1.84 -23.77
C GLY A 172 5.84 1.93 -23.55
N VAL A 173 5.04 1.70 -24.60
CA VAL A 173 3.57 1.67 -24.51
C VAL A 173 3.11 0.55 -23.56
N VAL A 174 3.66 -0.66 -23.72
CA VAL A 174 3.38 -1.79 -22.80
C VAL A 174 3.77 -1.42 -21.36
N GLY A 175 4.90 -0.72 -21.18
CA GLY A 175 5.36 -0.24 -19.87
C GLY A 175 4.38 0.74 -19.22
N ILE A 176 3.81 1.67 -20.00
CA ILE A 176 2.78 2.62 -19.52
C ILE A 176 1.53 1.85 -19.08
N VAL A 177 1.03 0.94 -19.90
CA VAL A 177 -0.15 0.13 -19.57
C VAL A 177 0.10 -0.72 -18.33
N ALA A 178 1.26 -1.37 -18.25
CA ALA A 178 1.66 -2.14 -17.06
C ALA A 178 1.81 -1.25 -15.81
N GLY A 179 2.33 -0.04 -15.96
CA GLY A 179 2.44 0.95 -14.88
C GLY A 179 1.08 1.37 -14.33
N ILE A 180 0.11 1.65 -15.22
CA ILE A 180 -1.27 1.96 -14.83
C ILE A 180 -1.91 0.75 -14.12
N ALA A 181 -1.74 -0.45 -14.65
CA ALA A 181 -2.24 -1.68 -14.02
C ALA A 181 -1.60 -1.95 -12.64
N ALA A 182 -0.35 -1.54 -12.43
CA ALA A 182 0.36 -1.68 -11.17
C ALA A 182 0.09 -0.53 -10.17
N ARG A 183 -0.67 0.50 -10.54
CA ARG A 183 -0.98 1.67 -9.70
C ARG A 183 -1.47 1.29 -8.30
N PRO A 184 -2.38 0.32 -8.10
CA PRO A 184 -2.85 -0.02 -6.76
C PRO A 184 -1.75 -0.55 -5.83
N ILE A 185 -0.75 -1.24 -6.39
CA ILE A 185 0.39 -1.77 -5.63
C ILE A 185 1.25 -0.62 -5.11
N PHE A 186 1.60 0.33 -5.99
CA PHE A 186 2.37 1.52 -5.61
C PHE A 186 1.61 2.43 -4.66
N SER A 187 0.30 2.62 -4.87
CA SER A 187 -0.54 3.41 -3.98
C SER A 187 -0.54 2.86 -2.56
N ASN A 188 -0.69 1.55 -2.38
CA ASN A 188 -0.62 0.92 -1.05
C ASN A 188 0.78 1.05 -0.42
N LEU A 189 1.85 0.93 -1.19
CA LEU A 189 3.21 1.10 -0.69
C LEU A 189 3.46 2.53 -0.18
N ILE A 190 3.03 3.53 -0.97
CA ILE A 190 3.14 4.95 -0.61
C ILE A 190 2.25 5.25 0.61
N ALA A 191 1.02 4.72 0.64
CA ALA A 191 0.13 4.85 1.78
C ALA A 191 0.75 4.25 3.06
N GLY A 192 1.39 3.09 2.96
CA GLY A 192 2.11 2.46 4.08
C GLY A 192 3.23 3.34 4.62
N LEU A 193 4.05 3.91 3.74
CA LEU A 193 5.09 4.85 4.13
C LEU A 193 4.52 6.11 4.79
N GLN A 194 3.46 6.68 4.22
CA GLN A 194 2.80 7.87 4.75
C GLN A 194 2.19 7.59 6.14
N ILE A 195 1.51 6.46 6.33
CA ILE A 195 0.95 6.07 7.63
C ILE A 195 2.05 5.83 8.65
N ALA A 196 3.16 5.19 8.27
CA ALA A 196 4.30 4.96 9.15
C ALA A 196 4.95 6.28 9.63
N LEU A 197 5.02 7.30 8.76
CA LEU A 197 5.59 8.60 9.09
C LEU A 197 4.62 9.50 9.87
N ALA A 198 3.37 9.61 9.41
CA ALA A 198 2.36 10.51 9.99
C ALA A 198 1.64 9.91 11.20
N GLN A 199 1.61 8.59 11.34
CA GLN A 199 0.94 7.84 12.40
C GLN A 199 -0.47 8.36 12.72
N PRO A 200 -1.40 8.40 11.75
CA PRO A 200 -2.77 8.86 12.00
C PRO A 200 -3.52 7.94 12.98
N PHE A 201 -3.10 6.70 13.09
CA PHE A 201 -3.49 5.70 14.09
C PHE A 201 -2.30 4.80 14.41
N ARG A 202 -2.38 4.05 15.50
CA ARG A 202 -1.34 3.14 16.01
C ARG A 202 -1.94 1.77 16.30
N LEU A 203 -1.07 0.79 16.59
CA LEU A 203 -1.51 -0.48 17.15
C LEU A 203 -2.32 -0.21 18.43
N ASP A 204 -3.36 -1.01 18.63
CA ASP A 204 -4.27 -0.95 19.78
C ASP A 204 -5.23 0.26 19.77
N ASP A 205 -5.15 1.19 18.80
CA ASP A 205 -6.13 2.27 18.65
C ASP A 205 -7.52 1.74 18.32
N VAL A 206 -8.54 2.43 18.85
CA VAL A 206 -9.94 2.18 18.55
C VAL A 206 -10.38 3.05 17.40
N LEU A 207 -10.82 2.41 16.31
CA LEU A 207 -11.28 3.07 15.10
C LEU A 207 -12.76 2.76 14.83
N ILE A 208 -13.47 3.75 14.29
CA ILE A 208 -14.79 3.54 13.69
C ILE A 208 -14.63 3.67 12.18
N ILE A 209 -14.90 2.58 11.49
CA ILE A 209 -14.79 2.46 10.02
C ILE A 209 -16.08 1.89 9.48
N GLN A 210 -16.74 2.65 8.60
CA GLN A 210 -18.03 2.25 8.02
C GLN A 210 -19.12 1.87 9.06
N GLY A 211 -19.09 2.52 10.23
CA GLY A 211 -20.01 2.24 11.32
C GLY A 211 -19.61 1.07 12.24
N GLU A 212 -18.60 0.30 11.87
CA GLU A 212 -18.06 -0.78 12.70
C GLU A 212 -17.03 -0.24 13.69
N TRP A 213 -17.19 -0.62 14.95
CA TRP A 213 -16.23 -0.35 16.01
C TRP A 213 -15.20 -1.48 16.07
N GLY A 214 -13.93 -1.15 16.06
CA GLY A 214 -12.87 -2.15 16.17
C GLY A 214 -11.56 -1.58 16.67
N ARG A 215 -10.67 -2.49 17.07
CA ARG A 215 -9.32 -2.19 17.57
C ARG A 215 -8.28 -2.65 16.58
N VAL A 216 -7.27 -1.82 16.33
CA VAL A 216 -6.17 -2.14 15.42
C VAL A 216 -5.33 -3.29 16.00
N GLU A 217 -5.43 -4.48 15.38
CA GLU A 217 -4.71 -5.69 15.79
C GLU A 217 -3.35 -5.81 15.11
N GLU A 218 -3.28 -5.45 13.81
CA GLU A 218 -2.05 -5.57 13.03
C GLU A 218 -1.97 -4.47 11.96
N ILE A 219 -0.78 -3.92 11.75
CA ILE A 219 -0.47 -3.00 10.64
C ILE A 219 0.64 -3.64 9.81
N THR A 220 0.31 -4.04 8.58
CA THR A 220 1.27 -4.60 7.62
C THR A 220 1.74 -3.53 6.64
N GLY A 221 2.60 -3.89 5.69
CA GLY A 221 3.05 -2.97 4.62
C GLY A 221 1.97 -2.67 3.56
N THR A 222 0.81 -3.36 3.55
CA THR A 222 -0.22 -3.22 2.51
C THR A 222 -1.65 -3.14 3.04
N TYR A 223 -1.90 -3.62 4.25
CA TYR A 223 -3.22 -3.63 4.88
C TYR A 223 -3.12 -3.47 6.41
N VAL A 224 -4.24 -3.10 7.02
CA VAL A 224 -4.46 -3.09 8.47
C VAL A 224 -5.51 -4.14 8.79
N VAL A 225 -5.32 -4.85 9.91
CA VAL A 225 -6.32 -5.76 10.47
C VAL A 225 -6.98 -5.08 11.66
N LEU A 226 -8.29 -4.89 11.57
CA LEU A 226 -9.11 -4.35 12.64
C LEU A 226 -9.90 -5.50 13.28
N LYS A 227 -9.70 -5.73 14.57
CA LYS A 227 -10.48 -6.68 15.35
C LYS A 227 -11.77 -6.01 15.78
N ILE A 228 -12.91 -6.50 15.27
CA ILE A 228 -14.26 -6.03 15.61
C ILE A 228 -14.68 -6.61 16.98
N TRP A 229 -15.62 -5.96 17.65
CA TRP A 229 -16.13 -6.35 18.96
C TRP A 229 -16.68 -7.79 19.01
N ASP A 230 -17.16 -8.34 17.90
CA ASP A 230 -17.71 -9.68 17.75
C ASP A 230 -16.67 -10.72 17.27
N GLU A 231 -15.38 -10.43 17.42
CA GLU A 231 -14.23 -11.28 17.06
C GLU A 231 -14.00 -11.40 15.54
N ARG A 232 -14.78 -10.78 14.66
CA ARG A 232 -14.46 -10.67 13.23
C ARG A 232 -13.20 -9.83 13.02
N ARG A 233 -12.46 -10.11 11.95
CA ARG A 233 -11.33 -9.30 11.48
C ARG A 233 -11.70 -8.61 10.19
N MET A 234 -11.65 -7.29 10.19
CA MET A 234 -11.80 -6.49 8.98
C MET A 234 -10.40 -6.17 8.45
N VAL A 235 -10.12 -6.59 7.21
CA VAL A 235 -8.85 -6.36 6.54
C VAL A 235 -9.02 -5.20 5.57
N ILE A 236 -8.29 -4.11 5.80
CA ILE A 236 -8.48 -2.84 5.09
C ILE A 236 -7.17 -2.45 4.42
N PRO A 237 -7.13 -2.23 3.09
CA PRO A 237 -5.95 -1.74 2.39
C PRO A 237 -5.49 -0.39 2.94
N LEU A 238 -4.16 -0.16 3.03
CA LEU A 238 -3.61 1.10 3.58
C LEU A 238 -4.04 2.32 2.75
N GLN A 239 -4.19 2.16 1.44
CA GLN A 239 -4.68 3.22 0.55
C GLN A 239 -6.07 3.73 0.98
N TRP A 240 -6.94 2.84 1.49
CA TRP A 240 -8.27 3.23 1.93
C TRP A 240 -8.23 4.30 3.03
N PHE A 241 -7.30 4.18 3.99
CA PHE A 241 -7.14 5.15 5.09
C PHE A 241 -6.65 6.53 4.62
N ILE A 242 -6.00 6.61 3.46
CA ILE A 242 -5.57 7.89 2.87
C ILE A 242 -6.72 8.55 2.11
N GLU A 243 -7.59 7.76 1.49
CA GLU A 243 -8.66 8.24 0.62
C GLU A 243 -9.99 8.48 1.37
N ASN A 244 -10.19 7.85 2.52
CA ASN A 244 -11.47 7.89 3.24
C ASN A 244 -11.32 8.43 4.66
N PRO A 245 -12.31 9.20 5.13
CA PRO A 245 -12.35 9.63 6.51
C PRO A 245 -12.68 8.44 7.44
N PHE A 246 -12.07 8.41 8.61
CA PHE A 246 -12.35 7.48 9.70
C PHE A 246 -12.28 8.22 11.03
N GLN A 247 -12.89 7.65 12.09
CA GLN A 247 -12.79 8.21 13.43
C GLN A 247 -11.77 7.41 14.23
N ASN A 248 -10.85 8.11 14.89
CA ASN A 248 -9.93 7.52 15.86
C ASN A 248 -10.32 8.04 17.26
N TRP A 249 -10.83 7.13 18.08
CA TRP A 249 -11.33 7.47 19.41
C TRP A 249 -10.23 7.51 20.47
N THR A 250 -9.04 7.00 20.17
CA THR A 250 -7.92 6.91 21.13
C THR A 250 -6.70 7.73 20.71
N ARG A 251 -6.79 8.53 19.65
CA ARG A 251 -5.65 9.26 19.06
C ARG A 251 -4.86 10.11 20.06
N GLN A 252 -5.55 10.85 20.96
CA GLN A 252 -4.93 11.74 21.95
C GLN A 252 -5.13 11.21 23.37
N SER A 253 -6.29 10.69 23.67
CA SER A 253 -6.63 10.07 24.95
C SER A 253 -7.70 8.99 24.71
N ALA A 254 -7.77 8.01 25.60
CA ALA A 254 -8.84 7.02 25.60
C ALA A 254 -10.16 7.54 26.16
N GLN A 255 -10.16 8.76 26.73
CA GLN A 255 -11.33 9.38 27.34
C GLN A 255 -12.38 9.73 26.30
N ILE A 256 -13.62 9.31 26.54
CA ILE A 256 -14.71 9.51 25.60
C ILE A 256 -15.99 9.96 26.29
N ILE A 257 -16.83 10.69 25.54
CA ILE A 257 -18.19 11.05 25.93
C ILE A 257 -19.16 10.13 25.21
N GLY A 258 -19.92 9.38 25.96
CA GLY A 258 -20.99 8.53 25.46
C GLY A 258 -22.35 9.21 25.59
N THR A 259 -23.30 8.77 24.76
CA THR A 259 -24.67 9.27 24.76
C THR A 259 -25.66 8.14 25.01
N VAL A 260 -26.61 8.40 25.89
CA VAL A 260 -27.79 7.55 26.10
C VAL A 260 -29.00 8.33 25.66
N PHE A 261 -29.79 7.80 24.75
CA PHE A 261 -31.04 8.41 24.31
C PHE A 261 -32.24 7.68 24.92
N LEU A 262 -33.25 8.46 25.39
CA LEU A 262 -34.50 7.99 25.96
C LEU A 262 -35.64 8.82 25.39
N TRP A 263 -36.79 8.21 25.16
CA TRP A 263 -38.01 8.89 24.78
C TRP A 263 -38.99 8.89 25.95
N VAL A 264 -39.54 10.05 26.30
CA VAL A 264 -40.46 10.21 27.44
C VAL A 264 -41.66 11.07 27.04
N ASP A 265 -42.74 10.99 27.83
CA ASP A 265 -43.89 11.90 27.65
C ASP A 265 -43.52 13.33 28.00
N TYR A 266 -44.18 14.31 27.40
CA TYR A 266 -44.00 15.75 27.64
C TYR A 266 -44.20 16.15 29.11
N ARG A 267 -44.96 15.39 29.87
CA ARG A 267 -45.22 15.64 31.30
C ARG A 267 -44.12 15.08 32.23
N MET A 268 -43.11 14.39 31.70
CA MET A 268 -42.06 13.80 32.51
C MET A 268 -41.33 14.86 33.34
N PRO A 269 -41.23 14.71 34.67
CA PRO A 269 -40.55 15.64 35.53
C PRO A 269 -39.02 15.52 35.34
N LEU A 270 -38.40 16.48 34.70
CA LEU A 270 -36.99 16.43 34.30
C LEU A 270 -36.00 16.57 35.47
N ALA A 271 -36.38 17.33 36.52
CA ALA A 271 -35.49 17.59 37.65
C ALA A 271 -35.17 16.31 38.44
N PRO A 272 -36.18 15.51 38.86
CA PRO A 272 -35.94 14.22 39.52
C PRO A 272 -35.22 13.24 38.60
N LEU A 273 -35.51 13.22 37.29
CA LEU A 273 -34.85 12.32 36.34
C LEU A 273 -33.36 12.67 36.15
N ARG A 274 -32.99 13.97 36.22
CA ARG A 274 -31.58 14.39 36.23
C ARG A 274 -30.84 13.86 37.46
N GLU A 275 -31.49 13.86 38.61
CA GLU A 275 -30.89 13.33 39.83
C GLU A 275 -30.74 11.80 39.75
N ALA A 276 -31.75 11.09 39.25
CA ALA A 276 -31.67 9.65 38.99
C ALA A 276 -30.49 9.32 38.03
N ALA A 277 -30.29 10.11 36.97
CA ALA A 277 -29.16 9.91 36.07
C ALA A 277 -27.80 10.10 36.77
N ARG A 278 -27.66 11.10 37.64
CA ARG A 278 -26.44 11.30 38.45
C ARG A 278 -26.19 10.14 39.39
N GLN A 279 -27.24 9.65 40.07
CA GLN A 279 -27.13 8.49 40.98
C GLN A 279 -26.75 7.22 40.22
N ALA A 280 -27.34 6.96 39.05
CA ALA A 280 -26.97 5.85 38.19
C ALA A 280 -25.49 5.93 37.75
N CYS A 281 -25.01 7.10 37.36
CA CYS A 281 -23.61 7.31 37.05
C CYS A 281 -22.71 7.12 38.28
N ALA A 282 -23.09 7.66 39.44
CA ALA A 282 -22.30 7.57 40.67
C ALA A 282 -22.10 6.12 41.18
N GLN A 283 -23.06 5.23 40.91
CA GLN A 283 -23.00 3.83 41.21
C GLN A 283 -22.18 2.99 40.23
N ALA A 284 -21.97 3.51 39.00
CA ALA A 284 -21.23 2.80 37.97
C ALA A 284 -19.72 3.00 38.14
N ILE A 285 -18.98 1.90 38.21
CA ILE A 285 -17.51 1.87 38.35
C ILE A 285 -16.82 2.38 37.09
N GLU A 286 -17.49 2.31 35.95
CA GLU A 286 -17.01 2.73 34.63
C GLU A 286 -17.01 4.25 34.45
N TRP A 287 -17.68 4.99 35.35
CA TRP A 287 -17.78 6.43 35.26
C TRP A 287 -16.51 7.11 35.81
N ASP A 288 -15.92 7.96 34.98
CA ASP A 288 -14.71 8.75 35.35
C ASP A 288 -15.00 10.03 36.12
N ARG A 289 -16.27 10.31 36.46
CA ARG A 289 -16.77 11.43 37.26
C ARG A 289 -16.60 12.82 36.64
N ARG A 290 -16.28 12.92 35.34
CA ARG A 290 -16.10 14.22 34.65
C ARG A 290 -17.43 14.86 34.24
N LEU A 291 -18.33 14.07 33.65
CA LEU A 291 -19.60 14.60 33.10
C LEU A 291 -20.73 13.56 33.24
N CYS A 292 -21.84 14.01 33.81
CA CYS A 292 -23.15 13.34 33.71
C CYS A 292 -24.20 14.44 33.54
N LEU A 293 -24.77 14.56 32.33
CA LEU A 293 -25.65 15.67 31.98
C LEU A 293 -26.86 15.17 31.19
N LEU A 294 -28.08 15.38 31.71
CA LEU A 294 -29.33 15.07 31.02
C LEU A 294 -29.92 16.33 30.40
N GLN A 295 -30.16 16.28 29.09
CA GLN A 295 -30.71 17.38 28.27
C GLN A 295 -31.88 16.88 27.43
N VAL A 296 -32.84 17.78 27.15
CA VAL A 296 -33.83 17.60 26.09
C VAL A 296 -33.17 17.97 24.77
N VAL A 297 -33.19 17.10 23.78
CA VAL A 297 -32.55 17.33 22.48
C VAL A 297 -33.53 17.40 21.32
N GLU A 298 -34.71 16.83 21.50
CA GLU A 298 -35.76 16.86 20.48
C GLU A 298 -37.14 16.85 21.14
N ALA A 299 -38.11 17.57 20.55
CA ALA A 299 -39.49 17.59 20.94
C ALA A 299 -40.31 17.14 19.73
N GLY A 300 -40.61 15.84 19.65
CA GLY A 300 -41.37 15.24 18.57
C GLY A 300 -42.90 15.35 18.82
N GLU A 301 -43.72 14.93 17.87
CA GLU A 301 -45.19 15.03 17.95
C GLU A 301 -45.80 14.29 19.15
N HIS A 302 -45.20 13.17 19.55
CA HIS A 302 -45.78 12.28 20.58
C HIS A 302 -44.89 12.13 21.84
N ALA A 303 -43.60 12.45 21.74
CA ALA A 303 -42.65 12.25 22.83
C ALA A 303 -41.49 13.25 22.75
N VAL A 304 -40.83 13.41 23.87
CA VAL A 304 -39.61 14.24 24.01
C VAL A 304 -38.40 13.29 24.07
N GLN A 305 -37.37 13.59 23.27
CA GLN A 305 -36.09 12.87 23.33
C GLN A 305 -35.17 13.50 24.34
N LEU A 306 -34.72 12.68 25.28
CA LEU A 306 -33.68 13.02 26.25
C LEU A 306 -32.39 12.42 25.83
N ARG A 307 -31.30 13.17 26.02
CA ARG A 307 -29.93 12.73 25.86
C ARG A 307 -29.22 12.84 27.19
N VAL A 308 -28.64 11.71 27.65
CA VAL A 308 -27.74 11.71 28.80
C VAL A 308 -26.31 11.57 28.27
N LEU A 309 -25.47 12.57 28.55
CA LEU A 309 -24.04 12.56 28.28
C LEU A 309 -23.33 11.97 29.48
N VAL A 310 -22.52 10.94 29.25
CA VAL A 310 -21.72 10.28 30.30
C VAL A 310 -20.28 10.13 29.81
N THR A 311 -19.32 10.23 30.70
CA THR A 311 -17.90 10.11 30.36
C THR A 311 -17.27 8.87 30.98
N SER A 312 -16.30 8.31 30.28
CA SER A 312 -15.50 7.19 30.76
C SER A 312 -14.03 7.34 30.38
N SER A 313 -13.16 6.61 31.03
CA SER A 313 -11.73 6.61 30.76
C SER A 313 -11.35 5.81 29.52
N ASP A 314 -12.23 4.91 29.04
CA ASP A 314 -12.00 4.03 27.89
C ASP A 314 -13.29 3.79 27.10
N SER A 315 -13.18 3.49 25.80
CA SER A 315 -14.31 3.29 24.90
C SER A 315 -15.11 2.02 25.22
N SER A 316 -14.47 0.96 25.68
CA SER A 316 -15.16 -0.30 26.08
C SER A 316 -15.97 -0.07 27.35
N LEU A 317 -15.37 0.57 28.35
CA LEU A 317 -16.07 0.97 29.59
C LEU A 317 -17.21 1.92 29.31
N ASN A 318 -17.09 2.76 28.27
CA ASN A 318 -18.17 3.66 27.88
C ASN A 318 -19.42 2.94 27.40
N TRP A 319 -19.26 1.85 26.67
CA TRP A 319 -20.38 1.03 26.25
C TRP A 319 -21.14 0.47 27.44
N ASP A 320 -20.43 -0.16 28.39
CA ASP A 320 -21.02 -0.75 29.59
C ASP A 320 -21.70 0.31 30.46
N LEU A 321 -21.04 1.48 30.65
CA LEU A 321 -21.63 2.62 31.36
C LEU A 321 -22.96 3.07 30.74
N ARG A 322 -23.00 3.20 29.40
CA ARG A 322 -24.21 3.60 28.68
C ARG A 322 -25.35 2.60 28.85
N CYS A 323 -25.03 1.30 28.86
CA CYS A 323 -26.01 0.26 29.10
C CYS A 323 -26.55 0.34 30.54
N LYS A 324 -25.68 0.39 31.55
CA LYS A 324 -26.05 0.51 32.96
C LYS A 324 -26.91 1.75 33.24
N VAL A 325 -26.50 2.91 32.74
CA VAL A 325 -27.25 4.15 32.93
C VAL A 325 -28.60 4.09 32.24
N ARG A 326 -28.68 3.48 31.04
CA ARG A 326 -29.95 3.31 30.33
C ARG A 326 -30.91 2.40 31.11
N GLU A 327 -30.44 1.25 31.56
CA GLU A 327 -31.19 0.27 32.34
C GLU A 327 -31.69 0.90 33.64
N ALA A 328 -30.80 1.53 34.42
CA ALA A 328 -31.18 2.19 35.68
C ALA A 328 -32.22 3.29 35.49
N LEU A 329 -32.13 4.08 34.40
CA LEU A 329 -33.13 5.11 34.11
C LEU A 329 -34.50 4.51 33.67
N VAL A 330 -34.47 3.44 32.86
CA VAL A 330 -35.68 2.73 32.47
C VAL A 330 -36.38 2.14 33.69
N GLU A 331 -35.67 1.46 34.59
CA GLU A 331 -36.18 0.92 35.83
C GLU A 331 -36.77 2.02 36.74
N CYS A 332 -36.04 3.13 36.87
CA CYS A 332 -36.46 4.29 37.64
C CYS A 332 -37.78 4.87 37.09
N MET A 333 -37.87 5.06 35.76
CA MET A 333 -39.09 5.58 35.12
C MET A 333 -40.27 4.62 35.27
N GLN A 334 -40.04 3.32 35.15
CA GLN A 334 -41.09 2.31 35.33
C GLN A 334 -41.61 2.27 36.77
N ARG A 335 -40.74 2.40 37.75
CA ARG A 335 -41.11 2.36 39.18
C ARG A 335 -41.77 3.64 39.64
N ASP A 336 -41.16 4.80 39.34
CA ASP A 336 -41.55 6.08 39.96
C ASP A 336 -42.50 6.91 39.08
N TRP A 337 -42.46 6.70 37.74
CA TRP A 337 -43.23 7.48 36.77
C TRP A 337 -43.81 6.64 35.61
N PRO A 338 -44.55 5.55 35.89
CA PRO A 338 -45.08 4.66 34.84
C PRO A 338 -46.06 5.39 33.88
N GLY A 339 -46.78 6.40 34.35
CA GLY A 339 -47.70 7.18 33.52
C GLY A 339 -47.05 8.25 32.63
N TYR A 340 -45.73 8.37 32.64
CA TYR A 340 -44.96 9.34 31.85
C TYR A 340 -44.07 8.69 30.81
N LEU A 341 -44.24 7.40 30.61
CA LEU A 341 -43.67 6.70 29.44
C LEU A 341 -44.38 7.17 28.16
N PRO A 342 -43.75 7.03 26.98
CA PRO A 342 -44.37 7.45 25.72
C PRO A 342 -45.74 6.80 25.53
N LEU A 343 -46.77 7.60 25.31
CA LEU A 343 -48.15 7.17 25.10
C LEU A 343 -48.69 7.70 23.76
N ILE A 344 -49.36 6.85 23.03
CA ILE A 344 -50.14 7.30 21.87
C ILE A 344 -51.51 7.79 22.39
N ARG A 345 -51.76 9.09 22.23
CA ARG A 345 -53.05 9.69 22.55
C ARG A 345 -53.91 9.67 21.30
N ALA A 346 -54.89 8.77 21.23
CA ALA A 346 -55.91 8.77 20.19
C ALA A 346 -57.23 9.32 20.77
N GLU A 347 -57.71 10.43 20.26
CA GLU A 347 -59.11 10.84 20.50
C GLU A 347 -60.00 9.97 19.63
N VAL A 348 -60.68 9.03 20.24
CA VAL A 348 -61.77 8.30 19.58
C VAL A 348 -62.98 9.23 19.58
N GLY A 349 -63.18 9.95 18.47
CA GLY A 349 -64.37 10.72 18.29
C GLY A 349 -65.60 9.79 18.34
N GLU A 350 -66.42 9.87 19.40
CA GLU A 350 -67.76 9.27 19.39
C GLU A 350 -68.54 9.84 18.21
N ARG A 351 -68.74 9.04 17.17
CA ARG A 351 -69.78 9.33 16.20
C ARG A 351 -71.11 9.25 16.94
N SER A 352 -71.63 10.42 17.36
CA SER A 352 -73.01 10.58 17.80
C SER A 352 -73.95 10.00 16.74
N GLY A 353 -74.45 8.82 17.03
CA GLY A 353 -75.46 8.17 16.21
C GLY A 353 -76.80 8.95 16.28
N ALA A 354 -76.94 9.96 15.43
CA ALA A 354 -78.22 10.53 15.15
C ALA A 354 -79.07 9.55 14.30
N GLY A 355 -79.68 8.60 14.99
CA GLY A 355 -80.71 7.76 14.41
C GLY A 355 -81.92 8.57 14.06
N GLY A 356 -82.02 9.13 12.87
CA GLY A 356 -83.23 9.65 12.27
C GLY A 356 -84.03 8.51 11.64
N ALA A 357 -84.99 7.93 12.39
CA ALA A 357 -86.02 7.12 11.83
C ALA A 357 -86.98 7.99 11.04
N SER A 358 -86.90 8.03 9.74
CA SER A 358 -87.92 8.53 8.84
C SER A 358 -88.72 7.35 8.24
N ARG A 359 -89.98 7.19 8.69
CA ARG A 359 -91.01 6.40 8.01
C ARG A 359 -91.16 6.94 6.60
N ALA A 360 -91.06 6.13 5.62
CA ALA A 360 -91.59 6.37 4.28
C ALA A 360 -92.75 5.43 4.00
N ASP A 361 -93.91 6.03 3.85
CA ASP A 361 -95.12 5.42 3.32
C ASP A 361 -94.93 5.04 1.85
N GLY A 362 -95.66 3.99 1.51
CA GLY A 362 -95.61 3.42 0.19
C GLY A 362 -96.43 4.18 -0.86
N ALA A 363 -96.18 3.83 -2.07
CA ALA A 363 -97.18 3.65 -3.16
C ALA A 363 -96.43 3.24 -4.46
N PRO A 364 -97.14 2.51 -5.35
CA PRO A 364 -96.47 1.70 -6.38
C PRO A 364 -96.68 2.25 -7.81
N LEU A 365 -95.94 1.62 -8.74
CA LEU A 365 -96.24 1.51 -10.17
C LEU A 365 -95.86 2.73 -11.09
N ALA A 366 -94.99 2.58 -11.95
CA ALA A 366 -95.04 2.23 -13.36
C ALA A 366 -93.67 2.00 -13.92
#